data_28a077e3862c89c7f69104fd3c3f5d7e
#
_entry.id   28a077e3862c89c7f69104fd3c3f5d7e
#
_cell.length_a   1.000
_cell.length_b   1.000
_cell.length_c   1.000
_cell.angle_alpha   90.00
_cell.angle_beta   90.00
_cell.angle_gamma   90.00
#
_symmetry.space_group_name_H-M   'P 1'
#
loop_
_entity.id
_entity.type
_entity.pdbx_description
1 polymer ?
#
loop_
_entity_poly.entity_id
_entity_poly.type
_entity_poly.pdbx_seq_one_letter_code
_entity_poly.pdbx_strand_id
1 'polypeptide(L)'
;MVIAAPEPNTEVQPAIGEQRVVIHGVSWEAYLQILDALPQSRSSRLTYDDGVLEITMPLEDHEFSGRLIECFIRALVELMGLRIKTMGSTTINYPQLKKGAEPDNAYYIQNQPLVKGRNVDFAHDPPPDLVVEVDITHTDIQKNRFYATLKVPEFWRFNGKVWRIYQLQDGVYVEVEASPTFPQVPKERLYAFLEQAKEDEIEAVQSLRTWWQK
;
A
#
# COMPACT_ATOMS: atom_id res chain seq x y z
N MET A 1 -3.42 -59.86 -7.55
CA MET A 1 -3.63 -58.67 -8.37
C MET A 1 -3.82 -57.52 -7.40
N VAL A 2 -2.75 -56.77 -7.13
CA VAL A 2 -2.78 -55.67 -6.15
C VAL A 2 -3.06 -54.41 -6.96
N ILE A 3 -4.19 -53.77 -6.71
CA ILE A 3 -4.54 -52.49 -7.34
C ILE A 3 -3.79 -51.40 -6.57
N ALA A 4 -2.83 -50.75 -7.25
CA ALA A 4 -2.13 -49.58 -6.70
C ALA A 4 -3.12 -48.43 -6.51
N ALA A 5 -3.08 -47.80 -5.35
CA ALA A 5 -3.83 -46.59 -5.08
C ALA A 5 -3.31 -45.42 -5.98
N PRO A 6 -4.18 -44.54 -6.49
CA PRO A 6 -3.75 -43.41 -7.27
C PRO A 6 -2.92 -42.46 -6.39
N GLU A 7 -1.77 -42.00 -6.94
CA GLU A 7 -0.96 -40.98 -6.30
C GLU A 7 -1.76 -39.64 -6.19
N PRO A 8 -1.65 -38.92 -5.07
CA PRO A 8 -2.30 -37.63 -4.95
C PRO A 8 -1.71 -36.66 -5.97
N ASN A 9 -2.58 -36.11 -6.82
CA ASN A 9 -2.25 -35.06 -7.78
C ASN A 9 -1.88 -33.79 -7.00
N THR A 10 -0.60 -33.54 -6.77
CA THR A 10 -0.10 -32.30 -6.19
C THR A 10 -0.07 -31.24 -7.28
N GLU A 11 -1.22 -30.72 -7.66
CA GLU A 11 -1.27 -29.40 -8.28
C GLU A 11 -0.75 -28.38 -7.26
N VAL A 12 0.45 -27.86 -7.48
CA VAL A 12 1.00 -26.72 -6.76
C VAL A 12 0.09 -25.54 -7.12
N GLN A 13 -0.86 -25.23 -6.26
CA GLN A 13 -1.63 -24.01 -6.41
C GLN A 13 -0.66 -22.82 -6.36
N PRO A 14 -0.77 -21.84 -7.26
CA PRO A 14 0.06 -20.64 -7.20
C PRO A 14 -0.11 -19.99 -5.84
N ALA A 15 0.98 -19.55 -5.22
CA ALA A 15 0.95 -18.83 -3.96
C ALA A 15 0.01 -17.62 -4.10
N ILE A 16 -1.08 -17.61 -3.34
CA ILE A 16 -2.06 -16.53 -3.33
C ILE A 16 -1.58 -15.52 -2.30
N GLY A 17 -1.12 -14.35 -2.74
CA GLY A 17 -0.59 -13.32 -1.84
C GLY A 17 -1.66 -12.65 -0.98
N GLU A 18 -2.96 -12.76 -1.36
CA GLU A 18 -4.09 -12.21 -0.65
C GLU A 18 -5.40 -12.92 -1.02
N GLN A 19 -6.39 -12.85 -0.14
CA GLN A 19 -7.77 -13.22 -0.44
C GLN A 19 -8.61 -11.97 -0.56
N ARG A 20 -9.56 -11.94 -1.51
CA ARG A 20 -10.36 -10.76 -1.84
C ARG A 20 -11.82 -11.11 -2.06
N VAL A 21 -12.72 -10.30 -1.50
CA VAL A 21 -14.17 -10.36 -1.73
C VAL A 21 -14.62 -9.00 -2.24
N VAL A 22 -15.39 -8.98 -3.33
CA VAL A 22 -15.96 -7.78 -3.93
C VAL A 22 -17.48 -7.84 -3.85
N ILE A 23 -18.12 -6.77 -3.36
CA ILE A 23 -19.57 -6.65 -3.23
C ILE A 23 -19.98 -5.37 -3.97
N HIS A 24 -20.87 -5.52 -4.94
CA HIS A 24 -21.43 -4.41 -5.72
C HIS A 24 -22.77 -3.95 -5.14
N GLY A 25 -23.14 -2.69 -5.42
CA GLY A 25 -24.42 -2.11 -5.01
C GLY A 25 -24.48 -1.77 -3.51
N VAL A 26 -23.34 -1.65 -2.83
CA VAL A 26 -23.26 -1.24 -1.44
C VAL A 26 -23.43 0.28 -1.35
N SER A 27 -24.37 0.78 -0.51
CA SER A 27 -24.46 2.23 -0.25
C SER A 27 -23.33 2.70 0.66
N TRP A 28 -23.04 4.01 0.64
CA TRP A 28 -22.07 4.61 1.59
C TRP A 28 -22.44 4.33 3.05
N GLU A 29 -23.71 4.44 3.38
CA GLU A 29 -24.24 4.19 4.72
C GLU A 29 -24.06 2.73 5.13
N ALA A 30 -24.29 1.78 4.21
CA ALA A 30 -24.08 0.36 4.45
C ALA A 30 -22.57 0.04 4.65
N TYR A 31 -21.68 0.67 3.86
CA TYR A 31 -20.24 0.57 4.08
C TYR A 31 -19.84 1.03 5.48
N LEU A 32 -20.32 2.18 5.93
CA LEU A 32 -20.02 2.69 7.27
C LEU A 32 -20.54 1.76 8.38
N GLN A 33 -21.72 1.17 8.21
CA GLN A 33 -22.26 0.19 9.15
C GLN A 33 -21.41 -1.08 9.21
N ILE A 34 -20.97 -1.58 8.06
CA ILE A 34 -20.07 -2.74 7.99
C ILE A 34 -18.74 -2.41 8.69
N LEU A 35 -18.15 -1.26 8.39
CA LEU A 35 -16.89 -0.82 8.99
C LEU A 35 -16.98 -0.72 10.52
N ASP A 36 -18.08 -0.15 11.06
CA ASP A 36 -18.33 -0.01 12.48
C ASP A 36 -18.57 -1.36 13.19
N ALA A 37 -19.24 -2.29 12.50
CA ALA A 37 -19.54 -3.62 13.04
C ALA A 37 -18.32 -4.55 13.09
N LEU A 38 -17.27 -4.27 12.33
CA LEU A 38 -16.06 -5.10 12.28
C LEU A 38 -15.13 -4.80 13.46
N PRO A 39 -14.45 -5.82 14.03
CA PRO A 39 -13.48 -5.62 15.09
C PRO A 39 -12.34 -4.68 14.66
N GLN A 40 -11.92 -3.79 15.56
CA GLN A 40 -10.78 -2.90 15.31
C GLN A 40 -9.44 -3.67 15.14
N SER A 41 -9.36 -4.88 15.71
CA SER A 41 -8.17 -5.75 15.65
C SER A 41 -8.16 -6.68 14.42
N ARG A 42 -9.08 -6.50 13.45
CA ARG A 42 -9.13 -7.34 12.25
C ARG A 42 -7.87 -7.18 11.39
N SER A 43 -7.52 -8.23 10.66
CA SER A 43 -6.47 -8.20 9.64
C SER A 43 -6.99 -7.83 8.24
N SER A 44 -8.31 -7.92 8.01
CA SER A 44 -8.91 -7.53 6.74
C SER A 44 -8.91 -6.02 6.55
N ARG A 45 -8.77 -5.55 5.31
CA ARG A 45 -8.81 -4.15 4.90
C ARG A 45 -9.99 -3.90 3.98
N LEU A 46 -10.60 -2.75 4.10
CA LEU A 46 -11.76 -2.35 3.32
C LEU A 46 -11.41 -1.20 2.39
N THR A 47 -11.89 -1.29 1.15
CA THR A 47 -11.88 -0.17 0.19
C THR A 47 -13.27 -0.02 -0.38
N TYR A 48 -13.79 1.21 -0.37
CA TYR A 48 -15.11 1.53 -0.91
C TYR A 48 -15.03 2.64 -1.95
N ASP A 49 -15.55 2.40 -3.13
CA ASP A 49 -15.62 3.34 -4.25
C ASP A 49 -16.91 3.16 -5.06
N ASP A 50 -17.72 4.21 -5.17
CA ASP A 50 -18.90 4.29 -6.04
C ASP A 50 -19.82 3.05 -5.99
N GLY A 51 -20.14 2.54 -4.78
CA GLY A 51 -21.01 1.39 -4.59
C GLY A 51 -20.30 0.03 -4.66
N VAL A 52 -19.01 0.00 -4.83
CA VAL A 52 -18.19 -1.21 -4.77
C VAL A 52 -17.47 -1.27 -3.43
N LEU A 53 -17.71 -2.30 -2.66
CA LEU A 53 -16.96 -2.62 -1.44
C LEU A 53 -16.02 -3.78 -1.72
N GLU A 54 -14.74 -3.56 -1.55
CA GLU A 54 -13.71 -4.57 -1.61
C GLU A 54 -13.18 -4.85 -0.20
N ILE A 55 -13.14 -6.12 0.19
CA ILE A 55 -12.57 -6.60 1.46
C ILE A 55 -11.37 -7.48 1.11
N THR A 56 -10.19 -7.06 1.51
CA THR A 56 -8.92 -7.76 1.26
C THR A 56 -8.42 -8.37 2.56
N MET A 57 -7.99 -9.63 2.49
CA MET A 57 -7.32 -10.35 3.57
C MET A 57 -5.89 -10.65 3.10
N PRO A 58 -4.91 -9.79 3.46
CA PRO A 58 -3.52 -9.99 3.05
C PRO A 58 -2.95 -11.27 3.69
N LEU A 59 -2.13 -11.98 2.93
CA LEU A 59 -1.37 -13.13 3.39
C LEU A 59 0.11 -12.75 3.58
N GLU A 60 0.95 -13.70 3.97
CA GLU A 60 2.34 -13.45 4.36
C GLU A 60 3.14 -12.67 3.32
N ASP A 61 3.13 -13.10 2.05
CA ASP A 61 3.90 -12.44 0.98
C ASP A 61 3.52 -10.97 0.77
N HIS A 62 2.22 -10.68 0.89
CA HIS A 62 1.69 -9.32 0.80
C HIS A 62 2.14 -8.47 1.98
N GLU A 63 1.94 -8.95 3.21
CA GLU A 63 2.34 -8.24 4.43
C GLU A 63 3.84 -8.03 4.48
N PHE A 64 4.63 -9.05 4.14
CA PHE A 64 6.08 -8.97 4.11
C PHE A 64 6.57 -7.91 3.11
N SER A 65 6.05 -7.92 1.89
CA SER A 65 6.36 -6.89 0.89
C SER A 65 6.03 -5.49 1.39
N GLY A 66 4.86 -5.30 1.98
CA GLY A 66 4.44 -4.01 2.57
C GLY A 66 5.40 -3.53 3.66
N ARG A 67 5.89 -4.44 4.53
CA ARG A 67 6.86 -4.13 5.60
C ARG A 67 8.23 -3.78 5.06
N LEU A 68 8.72 -4.49 4.05
CA LEU A 68 9.99 -4.17 3.41
C LEU A 68 9.96 -2.79 2.74
N ILE A 69 8.85 -2.45 2.07
CA ILE A 69 8.66 -1.11 1.48
C ILE A 69 8.63 -0.02 2.56
N GLU A 70 7.93 -0.25 3.67
CA GLU A 70 7.95 0.67 4.82
C GLU A 70 9.38 0.87 5.35
N CYS A 71 10.13 -0.22 5.55
CA CYS A 71 11.50 -0.19 6.00
C CYS A 71 12.39 0.65 5.08
N PHE A 72 12.26 0.46 3.76
CA PHE A 72 12.96 1.24 2.74
C PHE A 72 12.62 2.74 2.84
N ILE A 73 11.34 3.10 2.86
CA ILE A 73 10.88 4.49 2.95
C ILE A 73 11.40 5.17 4.22
N ARG A 74 11.32 4.49 5.36
CA ARG A 74 11.81 5.03 6.64
C ARG A 74 13.31 5.28 6.62
N ALA A 75 14.08 4.35 6.03
CA ALA A 75 15.53 4.53 5.87
C ALA A 75 15.85 5.73 4.97
N LEU A 76 15.15 5.92 3.86
CA LEU A 76 15.35 7.08 2.99
C LEU A 76 14.99 8.40 3.68
N VAL A 77 13.87 8.45 4.41
CA VAL A 77 13.46 9.64 5.17
C VAL A 77 14.53 10.02 6.20
N GLU A 78 15.11 9.05 6.91
CA GLU A 78 16.22 9.26 7.84
C GLU A 78 17.46 9.80 7.11
N LEU A 79 17.88 9.17 6.02
CA LEU A 79 19.07 9.53 5.24
C LEU A 79 18.96 10.93 4.62
N MET A 80 17.77 11.33 4.22
CA MET A 80 17.50 12.65 3.65
C MET A 80 17.21 13.72 4.72
N GLY A 81 17.19 13.37 6.00
CA GLY A 81 16.86 14.30 7.08
C GLY A 81 15.43 14.83 7.04
N LEU A 82 14.52 14.08 6.40
CA LEU A 82 13.10 14.43 6.30
C LEU A 82 12.35 14.04 7.59
N ARG A 83 11.12 14.48 7.69
CA ARG A 83 10.21 14.11 8.77
C ARG A 83 9.12 13.20 8.22
N ILE A 84 8.61 12.30 9.05
CA ILE A 84 7.57 11.36 8.65
C ILE A 84 6.52 11.20 9.74
N LYS A 85 5.26 11.04 9.33
CA LYS A 85 4.21 10.42 10.11
C LYS A 85 3.67 9.25 9.30
N THR A 86 3.89 8.04 9.78
CA THR A 86 3.35 6.82 9.20
C THR A 86 1.90 6.63 9.65
N MET A 87 1.04 6.26 8.71
CA MET A 87 -0.37 5.98 8.99
C MET A 87 -0.70 4.49 8.95
N GLY A 88 0.19 3.67 8.35
CA GLY A 88 -0.08 2.25 8.11
C GLY A 88 -1.40 2.09 7.36
N SER A 89 -2.18 1.10 7.76
CA SER A 89 -3.52 0.79 7.22
C SER A 89 -4.65 1.53 7.94
N THR A 90 -4.40 2.77 8.41
CA THR A 90 -5.47 3.59 9.01
C THR A 90 -6.60 3.83 8.02
N THR A 91 -7.84 3.66 8.48
CA THR A 91 -9.02 3.96 7.68
C THR A 91 -9.04 5.44 7.26
N ILE A 92 -9.05 5.70 5.98
CA ILE A 92 -9.11 7.01 5.34
C ILE A 92 -10.50 7.17 4.74
N ASN A 93 -11.38 7.91 5.40
CA ASN A 93 -12.74 8.17 4.92
C ASN A 93 -12.90 9.62 4.48
N TYR A 94 -13.40 9.80 3.26
CA TYR A 94 -13.80 11.10 2.69
C TYR A 94 -15.32 11.13 2.46
N PRO A 95 -16.13 11.51 3.47
CA PRO A 95 -17.59 11.47 3.38
C PRO A 95 -18.15 12.30 2.21
N GLN A 96 -17.51 13.44 1.92
CA GLN A 96 -17.93 14.35 0.84
C GLN A 96 -17.82 13.69 -0.55
N LEU A 97 -16.89 12.73 -0.69
CA LEU A 97 -16.65 11.99 -1.93
C LEU A 97 -17.29 10.60 -1.91
N LYS A 98 -17.88 10.18 -0.76
CA LYS A 98 -18.35 8.81 -0.52
C LYS A 98 -17.29 7.77 -0.91
N LYS A 99 -16.05 7.99 -0.44
CA LYS A 99 -14.89 7.12 -0.68
C LYS A 99 -14.19 6.81 0.63
N GLY A 100 -13.78 5.55 0.78
CA GLY A 100 -13.04 5.10 1.95
C GLY A 100 -12.03 4.02 1.57
N ALA A 101 -10.86 4.02 2.23
CA ALA A 101 -9.83 3.01 2.03
C ALA A 101 -9.01 2.77 3.30
N GLU A 102 -8.47 1.58 3.37
CA GLU A 102 -7.41 1.19 4.31
C GLU A 102 -6.21 0.76 3.46
N PRO A 103 -5.34 1.71 3.06
CA PRO A 103 -4.17 1.41 2.22
C PRO A 103 -3.20 0.51 2.96
N ASP A 104 -2.30 -0.16 2.24
CA ASP A 104 -1.25 -0.94 2.90
C ASP A 104 -0.32 -0.04 3.70
N ASN A 105 0.10 1.09 3.12
CA ASN A 105 0.82 2.13 3.83
C ASN A 105 0.45 3.53 3.32
N ALA A 106 0.42 4.50 4.23
CA ALA A 106 0.27 5.90 3.90
C ALA A 106 1.21 6.76 4.76
N TYR A 107 1.72 7.85 4.18
CA TYR A 107 2.75 8.67 4.80
C TYR A 107 2.50 10.16 4.61
N TYR A 108 2.69 10.91 5.69
CA TYR A 108 2.89 12.35 5.64
C TYR A 108 4.39 12.63 5.78
N ILE A 109 4.98 13.29 4.80
CA ILE A 109 6.40 13.66 4.72
C ILE A 109 6.50 15.18 4.56
N GLN A 110 6.07 15.73 3.42
CA GLN A 110 6.03 17.18 3.17
C GLN A 110 5.00 17.87 4.09
N ASN A 111 3.82 17.29 4.22
CA ASN A 111 2.74 17.78 5.06
C ASN A 111 2.82 17.31 6.53
N GLN A 112 3.87 16.56 6.91
CA GLN A 112 4.05 16.09 8.28
C GLN A 112 3.92 17.21 9.33
N PRO A 113 4.44 18.43 9.14
CA PRO A 113 4.31 19.50 10.12
C PRO A 113 2.86 19.91 10.42
N LEU A 114 1.93 19.72 9.47
CA LEU A 114 0.52 20.08 9.61
C LEU A 114 -0.26 19.08 10.47
N VAL A 115 0.21 17.82 10.53
CA VAL A 115 -0.51 16.70 11.17
C VAL A 115 0.23 16.06 12.35
N LYS A 116 1.37 16.61 12.74
CA LYS A 116 2.19 16.09 13.84
C LYS A 116 1.48 16.15 15.18
N GLY A 117 1.69 15.15 16.03
CA GLY A 117 1.25 15.16 17.44
C GLY A 117 -0.25 15.03 17.67
N ARG A 118 -1.05 14.79 16.63
CA ARG A 118 -2.50 14.60 16.73
C ARG A 118 -3.03 13.58 15.72
N ASN A 119 -4.28 13.17 15.85
CA ASN A 119 -4.96 12.41 14.80
C ASN A 119 -5.22 13.28 13.58
N VAL A 120 -5.22 12.66 12.40
CA VAL A 120 -5.53 13.31 11.12
C VAL A 120 -7.05 13.42 11.00
N ASP A 121 -7.52 14.59 10.59
CA ASP A 121 -8.91 14.85 10.22
C ASP A 121 -9.01 14.92 8.68
N PHE A 122 -9.38 13.81 8.05
CA PHE A 122 -9.48 13.71 6.58
C PHE A 122 -10.54 14.62 5.95
N ALA A 123 -11.38 15.28 6.74
CA ALA A 123 -12.30 16.29 6.23
C ALA A 123 -11.61 17.67 6.02
N HIS A 124 -10.55 17.96 6.75
CA HIS A 124 -9.92 19.28 6.79
C HIS A 124 -8.40 19.27 6.51
N ASP A 125 -7.73 18.17 6.84
CA ASP A 125 -6.29 18.03 6.60
C ASP A 125 -5.99 17.67 5.14
N PRO A 126 -4.77 17.96 4.65
CA PRO A 126 -4.36 17.47 3.34
C PRO A 126 -4.35 15.93 3.31
N PRO A 127 -4.48 15.32 2.11
CA PRO A 127 -4.28 13.88 1.96
C PRO A 127 -2.84 13.49 2.35
N PRO A 128 -2.56 12.20 2.59
CA PRO A 128 -1.19 11.70 2.69
C PRO A 128 -0.34 12.13 1.48
N ASP A 129 0.94 12.41 1.70
CA ASP A 129 1.86 12.78 0.62
C ASP A 129 2.19 11.60 -0.29
N LEU A 130 2.25 10.40 0.30
CA LEU A 130 2.55 9.15 -0.39
C LEU A 130 1.63 8.04 0.13
N VAL A 131 1.02 7.31 -0.79
CA VAL A 131 0.30 6.05 -0.53
C VAL A 131 1.00 4.92 -1.26
N VAL A 132 1.09 3.76 -0.61
CA VAL A 132 1.66 2.53 -1.16
C VAL A 132 0.62 1.42 -1.09
N GLU A 133 0.46 0.69 -2.19
CA GLU A 133 -0.37 -0.49 -2.31
C GLU A 133 0.43 -1.67 -2.86
N VAL A 134 0.29 -2.81 -2.22
CA VAL A 134 0.81 -4.11 -2.67
C VAL A 134 -0.35 -4.88 -3.27
N ASP A 135 -0.44 -4.92 -4.59
CA ASP A 135 -1.54 -5.56 -5.32
C ASP A 135 -1.04 -6.84 -6.02
N ILE A 136 -0.89 -7.93 -5.27
CA ILE A 136 -0.41 -9.21 -5.84
C ILE A 136 -1.51 -9.87 -6.68
N THR A 137 -2.78 -9.67 -6.33
CA THR A 137 -3.95 -10.15 -7.06
C THR A 137 -4.69 -9.01 -7.77
N HIS A 138 -5.65 -9.36 -8.62
CA HIS A 138 -6.45 -8.38 -9.35
C HIS A 138 -7.43 -7.67 -8.40
N THR A 139 -7.61 -6.34 -8.59
CA THR A 139 -8.60 -5.51 -7.89
C THR A 139 -9.63 -4.96 -8.87
N ASP A 140 -10.91 -4.94 -8.48
CA ASP A 140 -12.00 -4.34 -9.25
C ASP A 140 -12.04 -2.81 -9.11
N ILE A 141 -11.46 -2.27 -8.02
CA ILE A 141 -11.37 -0.84 -7.80
C ILE A 141 -10.20 -0.26 -8.59
N GLN A 142 -10.48 0.77 -9.38
CA GLN A 142 -9.47 1.52 -10.14
C GLN A 142 -8.63 2.39 -9.21
N LYS A 143 -7.67 1.79 -8.47
CA LYS A 143 -6.88 2.47 -7.41
C LYS A 143 -6.20 3.75 -7.89
N ASN A 144 -5.72 3.81 -9.13
CA ASN A 144 -5.16 5.05 -9.70
C ASN A 144 -6.21 6.17 -9.74
N ARG A 145 -7.42 5.91 -10.25
CA ARG A 145 -8.52 6.88 -10.24
C ARG A 145 -8.96 7.21 -8.83
N PHE A 146 -9.03 6.22 -7.97
CA PHE A 146 -9.45 6.38 -6.57
C PHE A 146 -8.53 7.37 -5.83
N TYR A 147 -7.22 7.11 -5.76
CA TYR A 147 -6.27 7.98 -5.06
C TYR A 147 -6.05 9.33 -5.74
N ALA A 148 -6.18 9.41 -7.08
CA ALA A 148 -6.19 10.69 -7.80
C ALA A 148 -7.38 11.58 -7.39
N THR A 149 -8.58 10.99 -7.21
CA THR A 149 -9.77 11.71 -6.71
C THR A 149 -9.55 12.23 -5.28
N LEU A 150 -8.82 11.49 -4.44
CA LEU A 150 -8.44 11.91 -3.10
C LEU A 150 -7.29 12.93 -3.09
N LYS A 151 -6.74 13.29 -4.27
CA LYS A 151 -5.63 14.23 -4.46
C LYS A 151 -4.33 13.81 -3.76
N VAL A 152 -4.08 12.52 -3.61
CA VAL A 152 -2.81 12.01 -3.09
C VAL A 152 -1.70 12.36 -4.10
N PRO A 153 -0.65 13.12 -3.72
CA PRO A 153 0.34 13.61 -4.68
C PRO A 153 1.18 12.51 -5.33
N GLU A 154 1.51 11.47 -4.57
CA GLU A 154 2.35 10.37 -5.01
C GLU A 154 1.73 9.02 -4.62
N PHE A 155 1.73 8.08 -5.56
CA PHE A 155 1.15 6.77 -5.36
C PHE A 155 2.09 5.67 -5.89
N TRP A 156 2.43 4.71 -5.05
CA TRP A 156 3.25 3.56 -5.40
C TRP A 156 2.42 2.29 -5.45
N ARG A 157 2.63 1.49 -6.49
CA ARG A 157 2.03 0.16 -6.62
C ARG A 157 3.11 -0.89 -6.81
N PHE A 158 3.02 -1.97 -6.04
CA PHE A 158 3.89 -3.12 -6.17
C PHE A 158 3.05 -4.40 -6.29
N ASN A 159 3.28 -5.18 -7.35
CA ASN A 159 2.53 -6.42 -7.60
C ASN A 159 3.33 -7.69 -7.28
N GLY A 160 4.33 -7.60 -6.40
CA GLY A 160 5.25 -8.69 -6.09
C GLY A 160 6.46 -8.78 -7.05
N LYS A 161 6.42 -8.11 -8.20
CA LYS A 161 7.48 -8.14 -9.23
C LYS A 161 7.81 -6.78 -9.81
N VAL A 162 6.79 -5.98 -10.12
CA VAL A 162 6.92 -4.69 -10.79
C VAL A 162 6.52 -3.59 -9.84
N TRP A 163 7.40 -2.63 -9.68
CA TRP A 163 7.17 -1.40 -8.94
C TRP A 163 6.81 -0.27 -9.90
N ARG A 164 5.67 0.38 -9.66
CA ARG A 164 5.22 1.55 -10.40
C ARG A 164 5.08 2.74 -9.47
N ILE A 165 5.66 3.86 -9.87
CA ILE A 165 5.58 5.13 -9.17
C ILE A 165 4.72 6.06 -10.00
N TYR A 166 3.69 6.64 -9.38
CA TYR A 166 2.77 7.56 -10.03
C TYR A 166 2.82 8.91 -9.34
N GLN A 167 2.90 9.97 -10.14
CA GLN A 167 2.76 11.35 -9.70
C GLN A 167 1.41 11.90 -10.17
N LEU A 168 0.71 12.59 -9.29
CA LEU A 168 -0.53 13.29 -9.64
C LEU A 168 -0.20 14.55 -10.44
N GLN A 169 -0.68 14.62 -11.69
CA GLN A 169 -0.54 15.76 -12.59
C GLN A 169 -1.91 16.09 -13.17
N ASP A 170 -2.39 17.31 -13.01
CA ASP A 170 -3.68 17.79 -13.53
C ASP A 170 -4.87 16.86 -13.22
N GLY A 171 -4.86 16.24 -12.01
CA GLY A 171 -5.92 15.38 -11.53
C GLY A 171 -5.87 13.92 -12.01
N VAL A 172 -4.83 13.53 -12.75
CA VAL A 172 -4.58 12.15 -13.19
C VAL A 172 -3.18 11.70 -12.80
N TYR A 173 -3.00 10.39 -12.62
CA TYR A 173 -1.68 9.84 -12.36
C TYR A 173 -0.91 9.59 -13.66
N VAL A 174 0.32 10.10 -13.68
CA VAL A 174 1.33 9.81 -14.70
C VAL A 174 2.39 8.91 -14.06
N GLU A 175 2.72 7.79 -14.70
CA GLU A 175 3.82 6.93 -14.26
C GLU A 175 5.15 7.65 -14.48
N VAL A 176 6.03 7.65 -13.46
CA VAL A 176 7.33 8.34 -13.48
C VAL A 176 8.44 7.36 -13.09
N GLU A 177 9.67 7.65 -13.57
CA GLU A 177 10.82 6.80 -13.31
C GLU A 177 11.48 7.06 -11.95
N ALA A 178 11.27 8.24 -11.37
CA ALA A 178 11.79 8.61 -10.06
C ALA A 178 10.66 9.12 -9.16
N SER A 179 10.76 8.80 -7.87
CA SER A 179 9.84 9.31 -6.86
C SER A 179 9.98 10.81 -6.71
N PRO A 180 8.89 11.60 -6.80
CA PRO A 180 8.91 13.02 -6.44
C PRO A 180 9.38 13.27 -5.00
N THR A 181 9.05 12.39 -4.08
CA THR A 181 9.50 12.49 -2.67
C THR A 181 10.97 12.13 -2.49
N PHE A 182 11.48 11.19 -3.29
CA PHE A 182 12.86 10.67 -3.22
C PHE A 182 13.58 10.76 -4.58
N PRO A 183 13.74 11.97 -5.17
CA PRO A 183 14.16 12.13 -6.57
C PRO A 183 15.59 11.64 -6.86
N GLN A 184 16.41 11.48 -5.81
CA GLN A 184 17.81 11.04 -5.93
C GLN A 184 17.92 9.50 -5.89
N VAL A 185 16.81 8.79 -5.67
CA VAL A 185 16.80 7.33 -5.50
C VAL A 185 16.28 6.66 -6.77
N PRO A 186 17.14 5.99 -7.55
CA PRO A 186 16.72 5.30 -8.76
C PRO A 186 15.92 4.02 -8.41
N LYS A 187 15.00 3.62 -9.31
CA LYS A 187 14.15 2.41 -9.14
C LYS A 187 14.95 1.15 -8.85
N GLU A 188 16.14 1.02 -9.43
CA GLU A 188 17.03 -0.11 -9.22
C GLU A 188 17.41 -0.30 -7.75
N ARG A 189 17.45 0.78 -6.98
CA ARG A 189 17.72 0.70 -5.52
C ARG A 189 16.56 0.12 -4.75
N LEU A 190 15.34 0.38 -5.19
CA LEU A 190 14.14 -0.24 -4.61
C LEU A 190 14.20 -1.76 -4.80
N TYR A 191 14.45 -2.20 -6.03
CA TYR A 191 14.54 -3.63 -6.33
C TYR A 191 15.70 -4.31 -5.59
N ALA A 192 16.89 -3.70 -5.62
CA ALA A 192 18.07 -4.25 -4.93
C ALA A 192 17.83 -4.36 -3.40
N PHE A 193 17.18 -3.35 -2.80
CA PHE A 193 16.81 -3.40 -1.39
C PHE A 193 15.85 -4.55 -1.10
N LEU A 194 14.79 -4.72 -1.91
CA LEU A 194 13.81 -5.78 -1.71
C LEU A 194 14.44 -7.17 -1.81
N GLU A 195 15.31 -7.40 -2.81
CA GLU A 195 15.96 -8.70 -2.96
C GLU A 195 16.89 -9.00 -1.78
N GLN A 196 17.68 -8.04 -1.33
CA GLN A 196 18.55 -8.21 -0.19
C GLN A 196 17.76 -8.38 1.12
N ALA A 197 16.67 -7.61 1.29
CA ALA A 197 15.87 -7.64 2.51
C ALA A 197 15.06 -8.93 2.69
N LYS A 198 14.83 -9.71 1.62
CA LYS A 198 14.27 -11.07 1.73
C LYS A 198 15.20 -12.02 2.47
N GLU A 199 16.52 -11.80 2.38
CA GLU A 199 17.52 -12.59 3.08
C GLU A 199 17.82 -12.02 4.47
N ASP A 200 18.03 -10.68 4.57
CA ASP A 200 18.29 -9.97 5.82
C ASP A 200 17.89 -8.49 5.72
N GLU A 201 16.83 -8.11 6.44
CA GLU A 201 16.30 -6.74 6.45
C GLU A 201 17.31 -5.72 7.01
N ILE A 202 18.09 -6.12 8.01
CA ILE A 202 19.08 -5.25 8.66
C ILE A 202 20.27 -5.00 7.74
N GLU A 203 20.76 -6.04 7.07
CA GLU A 203 21.83 -5.92 6.10
C GLU A 203 21.42 -5.04 4.91
N ALA A 204 20.18 -5.18 4.43
CA ALA A 204 19.63 -4.34 3.36
C ALA A 204 19.61 -2.85 3.75
N VAL A 205 19.20 -2.51 4.98
CA VAL A 205 19.23 -1.14 5.48
C VAL A 205 20.66 -0.60 5.59
N GLN A 206 21.61 -1.41 6.07
CA GLN A 206 23.02 -1.01 6.17
C GLN A 206 23.64 -0.78 4.78
N SER A 207 23.31 -1.62 3.81
CA SER A 207 23.73 -1.49 2.41
C SER A 207 23.17 -0.22 1.78
N LEU A 208 21.90 0.12 2.04
CA LEU A 208 21.27 1.35 1.57
C LEU A 208 21.95 2.59 2.17
N ARG A 209 22.25 2.59 3.46
CA ARG A 209 23.00 3.67 4.13
C ARG A 209 24.39 3.85 3.55
N THR A 210 25.11 2.76 3.29
CA THR A 210 26.45 2.78 2.68
C THR A 210 26.42 3.33 1.26
N TRP A 211 25.39 2.97 0.49
CA TRP A 211 25.20 3.51 -0.85
C TRP A 211 24.93 5.01 -0.85
N TRP A 212 24.13 5.50 0.09
CA TRP A 212 23.77 6.92 0.19
C TRP A 212 24.97 7.83 0.51
N GLN A 213 26.00 7.32 1.17
CA GLN A 213 27.20 8.08 1.57
C GLN A 213 28.23 8.22 0.44
N LYS A 214 28.04 7.55 -0.70
CA LYS A 214 28.92 7.62 -1.88
C LYS A 214 28.52 8.74 -2.83
#